data_417024a08e41f623b21a54731a9f663b
#
_entry.id   417024a08e41f623b21a54731a9f663b
#
_cell.length_a   1.000
_cell.length_b   1.000
_cell.length_c   1.000
_cell.angle_alpha   90.00
_cell.angle_beta   90.00
_cell.angle_gamma   90.00
#
_symmetry.space_group_name_H-M   'P 1'
#
loop_
_entity.id
_entity.type
_entity.pdbx_description
1 polymer ?
#
loop_
_entity_poly.entity_id
_entity_poly.type
_entity_poly.pdbx_seq_one_letter_code
_entity_poly.pdbx_strand_id
1 'polypeptide(L)'
;MEKTKIVFMGTASFSKEVLVNLLENDYNIIGVVTQPDRYVGRKKVLTMPEVKEVALEYNIPVFQPANIKNDYQSIIDLQPDLIITAAYGQLV
;
A
#
# COMPACT_ATOMS: atom_id res chain seq x y z
N MET A 1 0.58 24.38 8.81
CA MET A 1 -0.31 23.84 7.79
C MET A 1 -0.27 22.32 7.85
N GLU A 2 -1.40 21.69 7.94
CA GLU A 2 -1.45 20.23 7.98
C GLU A 2 -1.14 19.66 6.61
N LYS A 3 -0.38 18.57 6.62
CA LYS A 3 -0.09 17.87 5.37
C LYS A 3 -1.30 17.05 4.94
N THR A 4 -1.50 16.96 3.62
CA THR A 4 -2.53 16.09 3.05
C THR A 4 -2.28 14.64 3.49
N LYS A 5 -3.31 14.02 4.05
CA LYS A 5 -3.22 12.61 4.47
C LYS A 5 -3.45 11.72 3.26
N ILE A 6 -2.45 10.92 2.91
CA ILE A 6 -2.49 10.09 1.71
C ILE A 6 -2.44 8.62 2.06
N VAL A 7 -3.34 7.84 1.47
CA VAL A 7 -3.27 6.38 1.48
C VAL A 7 -2.78 5.95 0.10
N PHE A 8 -1.75 5.12 0.08
CA PHE A 8 -1.18 4.60 -1.17
C PHE A 8 -1.65 3.16 -1.38
N MET A 9 -2.17 2.87 -2.56
CA MET A 9 -2.60 1.53 -2.93
C MET A 9 -1.78 1.03 -4.12
N GLY A 10 -1.04 -0.04 -3.94
CA GLY A 10 -0.23 -0.60 -5.02
C GLY A 10 0.32 -1.97 -4.68
N THR A 11 0.65 -2.75 -5.70
CA THR A 11 1.17 -4.11 -5.53
C THR A 11 2.33 -4.42 -6.49
N ALA A 12 2.24 -3.97 -7.75
CA ALA A 12 3.25 -4.28 -8.76
C ALA A 12 4.63 -3.74 -8.39
N SER A 13 5.68 -4.31 -8.99
CA SER A 13 7.05 -3.91 -8.70
C SER A 13 7.31 -2.42 -8.89
N PHE A 14 6.75 -1.82 -9.96
CA PHE A 14 6.95 -0.40 -10.17
C PHE A 14 6.20 0.47 -9.13
N SER A 15 5.20 -0.10 -8.45
CA SER A 15 4.49 0.63 -7.39
C SER A 15 5.43 0.99 -6.24
N LYS A 16 6.42 0.15 -5.98
CA LYS A 16 7.46 0.42 -4.98
C LYS A 16 8.20 1.72 -5.31
N GLU A 17 8.58 1.89 -6.57
CA GLU A 17 9.30 3.09 -7.01
C GLU A 17 8.45 4.35 -6.84
N VAL A 18 7.15 4.25 -7.14
CA VAL A 18 6.22 5.36 -6.96
C VAL A 18 6.12 5.73 -5.48
N LEU A 19 5.95 4.72 -4.62
CA LEU A 19 5.86 4.96 -3.18
C LEU A 19 7.13 5.59 -2.62
N VAL A 20 8.29 5.07 -2.99
CA VAL A 20 9.58 5.61 -2.54
C VAL A 20 9.73 7.06 -2.97
N ASN A 21 9.36 7.36 -4.22
CA ASN A 21 9.43 8.72 -4.74
C ASN A 21 8.56 9.68 -3.93
N LEU A 22 7.34 9.25 -3.60
CA LEU A 22 6.43 10.06 -2.79
C LEU A 22 7.03 10.31 -1.39
N LEU A 23 7.59 9.28 -0.77
CA LEU A 23 8.18 9.40 0.55
C LEU A 23 9.42 10.29 0.55
N GLU A 24 10.25 10.20 -0.48
CA GLU A 24 11.44 11.05 -0.61
C GLU A 24 11.09 12.51 -0.84
N ASN A 25 9.90 12.80 -1.34
CA ASN A 25 9.42 14.16 -1.56
C ASN A 25 8.51 14.66 -0.44
N ASP A 26 8.61 14.04 0.73
CA ASP A 26 7.90 14.45 1.95
C ASP A 26 6.38 14.40 1.87
N TYR A 27 5.82 13.58 1.00
CA TYR A 27 4.38 13.35 1.02
C TYR A 27 4.00 12.55 2.27
N ASN A 28 2.88 12.90 2.86
CA ASN A 28 2.43 12.29 4.10
C ASN A 28 1.62 11.00 3.84
N ILE A 29 2.32 9.89 3.70
CA ILE A 29 1.68 8.59 3.47
C ILE A 29 1.32 8.00 4.83
N ILE A 30 0.01 7.95 5.12
CA ILE A 30 -0.48 7.47 6.42
C ILE A 30 -0.87 6.01 6.42
N GLY A 31 -0.93 5.38 5.26
CA GLY A 31 -1.24 3.97 5.14
C GLY A 31 -0.88 3.44 3.76
N VAL A 32 -0.55 2.16 3.68
CA VAL A 32 -0.27 1.48 2.42
C VAL A 32 -1.21 0.29 2.32
N VAL A 33 -1.94 0.21 1.20
CA VAL A 33 -2.83 -0.89 0.90
C VAL A 33 -2.22 -1.69 -0.24
N THR A 34 -2.07 -2.99 -0.06
CA THR A 34 -1.50 -3.86 -1.07
C THR A 34 -2.17 -5.23 -1.02
N GLN A 35 -1.90 -6.05 -2.03
CA GLN A 35 -2.45 -7.41 -2.06
C GLN A 35 -1.84 -8.26 -0.95
N PRO A 36 -2.55 -9.31 -0.52
CA PRO A 36 -2.00 -10.25 0.46
C PRO A 36 -0.70 -10.87 -0.04
N ASP A 37 0.14 -11.31 0.91
CA ASP A 37 1.37 -12.04 0.59
C ASP A 37 1.02 -13.26 -0.26
N ARG A 38 1.90 -13.62 -1.18
CA ARG A 38 1.65 -14.67 -2.15
C ARG A 38 2.78 -15.69 -2.17
N TYR A 39 2.42 -16.93 -2.50
CA TYR A 39 3.42 -17.95 -2.74
C TYR A 39 3.95 -17.78 -4.16
N VAL A 40 5.26 -17.68 -4.30
CA VAL A 40 5.89 -17.50 -5.60
C VAL A 40 7.02 -18.52 -5.81
N GLY A 41 7.26 -18.84 -7.06
CA GLY A 41 8.33 -19.76 -7.46
C GLY A 41 7.96 -21.22 -7.28
N ARG A 42 8.88 -22.08 -7.70
CA ARG A 42 8.67 -23.53 -7.63
C ARG A 42 8.54 -24.05 -6.19
N LYS A 43 9.28 -23.45 -5.28
CA LYS A 43 9.26 -23.85 -3.88
C LYS A 43 8.12 -23.21 -3.11
N LYS A 44 7.30 -22.41 -3.77
CA LYS A 44 6.14 -21.74 -3.18
C LYS A 44 6.50 -21.01 -1.89
N VAL A 45 7.50 -20.14 -1.98
CA VAL A 45 7.92 -19.29 -0.85
C VAL A 45 6.92 -18.15 -0.69
N LEU A 46 6.41 -17.97 0.52
CA LEU A 46 5.50 -16.87 0.81
C LEU A 46 6.27 -15.55 0.73
N THR A 47 5.83 -14.69 -0.18
CA THR A 47 6.53 -13.45 -0.49
C THR A 47 5.59 -12.26 -0.33
N MET A 48 6.05 -11.24 0.38
CA MET A 48 5.27 -10.02 0.53
C MET A 48 5.47 -9.10 -0.69
N PRO A 49 4.45 -8.27 -1.01
CA PRO A 49 4.62 -7.24 -2.04
C PRO A 49 5.74 -6.28 -1.66
N GLU A 50 6.47 -5.79 -2.66
CA GLU A 50 7.60 -4.88 -2.42
C GLU A 50 7.19 -3.59 -1.70
N VAL A 51 6.00 -3.07 -1.99
CA VAL A 51 5.51 -1.86 -1.29
C VAL A 51 5.33 -2.10 0.20
N LYS A 52 5.00 -3.33 0.60
CA LYS A 52 4.90 -3.67 2.03
C LYS A 52 6.26 -3.55 2.70
N GLU A 53 7.32 -4.01 2.04
CA GLU A 53 8.66 -3.89 2.59
C GLU A 53 9.03 -2.43 2.84
N VAL A 54 8.73 -1.55 1.89
CA VAL A 54 8.99 -0.11 2.04
C VAL A 54 8.18 0.47 3.19
N ALA A 55 6.89 0.12 3.27
CA ALA A 55 6.04 0.63 4.34
C ALA A 55 6.55 0.23 5.72
N LEU A 56 7.02 -1.01 5.86
CA LEU A 56 7.57 -1.49 7.13
C LEU A 56 8.84 -0.72 7.52
N GLU A 57 9.69 -0.41 6.54
CA GLU A 57 10.90 0.39 6.79
C GLU A 57 10.58 1.79 7.29
N TYR A 58 9.49 2.36 6.82
CA TYR A 58 9.08 3.72 7.18
C TYR A 58 8.07 3.74 8.33
N ASN A 59 7.78 2.56 8.92
CA ASN A 59 6.81 2.42 10.00
C ASN A 59 5.42 2.90 9.62
N ILE A 60 5.01 2.63 8.38
CA ILE A 60 3.69 2.99 7.88
C ILE A 60 2.74 1.80 8.03
N PRO A 61 1.52 1.99 8.55
CA PRO A 61 0.54 0.90 8.64
C PRO A 61 0.27 0.26 7.28
N VAL A 62 0.22 -1.07 7.24
CA VAL A 62 -0.03 -1.84 6.02
C VAL A 62 -1.37 -2.55 6.13
N PHE A 63 -2.16 -2.48 5.08
CA PHE A 63 -3.46 -3.15 4.98
C PHE A 63 -3.43 -4.07 3.76
N GLN A 64 -3.79 -5.33 3.97
CA GLN A 64 -3.76 -6.36 2.92
C GLN A 64 -5.11 -7.07 2.81
N PRO A 65 -6.19 -6.33 2.45
CA PRO A 65 -7.51 -6.94 2.37
C PRO A 65 -7.58 -7.97 1.25
N ALA A 66 -8.17 -9.13 1.55
CA ALA A 66 -8.39 -10.14 0.52
C ALA A 66 -9.40 -9.65 -0.52
N ASN A 67 -10.36 -8.83 -0.09
CA ASN A 67 -11.35 -8.24 -0.98
C ASN A 67 -11.62 -6.80 -0.54
N ILE A 68 -11.07 -5.84 -1.28
CA ILE A 68 -11.18 -4.43 -0.93
C ILE A 68 -12.63 -3.94 -0.90
N LYS A 69 -13.51 -4.52 -1.69
CA LYS A 69 -14.92 -4.13 -1.71
C LYS A 69 -15.62 -4.42 -0.39
N ASN A 70 -15.13 -5.42 0.34
CA ASN A 70 -15.71 -5.82 1.63
C ASN A 70 -14.92 -5.31 2.82
N ASP A 71 -13.61 -5.16 2.66
CA ASP A 71 -12.68 -4.89 3.75
C ASP A 71 -12.02 -3.51 3.62
N TYR A 72 -12.80 -2.48 3.42
CA TYR A 72 -12.27 -1.13 3.23
C TYR A 72 -12.41 -0.23 4.46
N GLN A 73 -13.13 -0.69 5.50
CA GLN A 73 -13.46 0.17 6.64
C GLN A 73 -12.22 0.69 7.38
N SER A 74 -11.22 -0.15 7.57
CA SER A 74 -9.97 0.25 8.25
C SER A 74 -9.29 1.40 7.52
N ILE A 75 -9.40 1.42 6.19
CA ILE A 75 -8.79 2.46 5.36
C ILE A 75 -9.56 3.76 5.53
N ILE A 76 -10.89 3.69 5.51
CA ILE A 76 -11.75 4.85 5.71
C ILE A 76 -11.54 5.45 7.11
N ASP A 77 -11.33 4.59 8.10
CA ASP A 77 -11.12 5.01 9.48
C ASP A 77 -9.86 5.87 9.65
N LEU A 78 -8.91 5.78 8.72
CA LEU A 78 -7.73 6.64 8.71
C LEU A 78 -8.08 8.08 8.30
N GLN A 79 -9.25 8.28 7.73
CA GLN A 79 -9.72 9.59 7.24
C GLN A 79 -8.73 10.22 6.26
N PRO A 80 -8.35 9.49 5.18
CA PRO A 80 -7.42 10.04 4.21
C PRO A 80 -8.06 11.17 3.41
N ASP A 81 -7.24 12.17 3.07
CA ASP A 81 -7.68 13.26 2.19
C ASP A 81 -7.58 12.84 0.73
N LEU A 82 -6.68 11.91 0.43
CA LEU A 82 -6.38 11.50 -0.95
C LEU A 82 -5.96 10.03 -0.96
N ILE A 83 -6.39 9.32 -1.98
CA ILE A 83 -5.96 7.94 -2.22
C ILE A 83 -5.26 7.89 -3.57
N ILE A 84 -4.01 7.44 -3.58
CA ILE A 84 -3.24 7.28 -4.80
C ILE A 84 -3.17 5.80 -5.12
N THR A 85 -3.63 5.41 -6.30
CA THR A 85 -3.63 4.01 -6.73
C THR A 85 -2.63 3.81 -7.86
N ALA A 86 -1.73 2.85 -7.72
CA ALA A 86 -0.72 2.53 -8.72
C ALA A 86 -0.62 1.01 -8.85
N ALA A 87 -1.32 0.43 -9.81
CA ALA A 87 -1.32 -1.01 -10.07
C ALA A 87 -1.62 -1.85 -8.82
N TYR A 88 -2.73 -1.56 -8.17
CA TYR A 88 -3.13 -2.27 -6.95
C TYR A 88 -3.52 -3.72 -7.22
N GLY A 89 -4.28 -4.00 -8.27
CA GLY A 89 -4.62 -5.36 -8.66
C GLY A 89 -6.00 -5.84 -8.27
N GLN A 90 -6.77 -5.05 -7.55
CA GLN A 90 -8.18 -5.36 -7.28
C GLN A 90 -9.06 -4.25 -7.85
N LEU A 91 -10.27 -4.61 -8.22
CA LEU A 91 -11.24 -3.63 -8.69
C LEU A 91 -11.78 -2.85 -7.49
N VAL A 92 -11.63 -1.57 -7.56
CA VAL A 92 -11.99 -0.67 -6.45
C VAL A 92 -13.29 0.07 -6.74
#